data_52b25b9d2cf844a2ca9d47a3f5bd09d0
#
_entry.id   52b25b9d2cf844a2ca9d47a3f5bd09d0
#
_cell.length_a   1.000
_cell.length_b   1.000
_cell.length_c   1.000
_cell.angle_alpha   90.00
_cell.angle_beta   90.00
_cell.angle_gamma   90.00
#
_symmetry.space_group_name_H-M   'P 1'
#
loop_
_entity.id
_entity.type
_entity.pdbx_description
1 polymer ?
#
loop_
_entity_poly.entity_id
_entity_poly.type
_entity_poly.pdbx_seq_one_letter_code
_entity_poly.pdbx_strand_id
1 'polypeptide(L)'
;MIVKMSKYAFMVYHKEYDTFLSTLRDLGVVHIKETNSVMDNERLQELLAERKQINTLMRYFKNLHAAEKDVKFAPARELTKEEGLKLVRKIEELQDKIAQLIASKQSIEKDLAYMEIWGEFSYQNINRLKRAGYDVTFFTCPTAKYEPEWGVLYNAILINNFQSVTYFITITKEGTLIDIDAERPKMPVQGLAKLRARLDQRTKDIQNVEDELKHRAVEDYKTLEEFDKNLQDEFNLSNALVQTDRQAGDKLMLLEGWVPTENAPALEHELDKQGYFFQQLEIEDGDKVPIKLRNNKFSKLYEPITKMFLSLIHISEPTRL
;
A
#
# COMPACT_ATOMS: atom_id res chain seq x y z
N MET A 1 -36.88 -3.02 -0.33
CA MET A 1 -37.71 -4.01 0.38
C MET A 1 -36.74 -5.05 0.96
N ILE A 2 -36.85 -5.36 2.24
CA ILE A 2 -36.03 -6.39 2.91
C ILE A 2 -36.55 -7.76 2.45
N VAL A 3 -35.65 -8.62 1.99
CA VAL A 3 -35.99 -9.99 1.57
C VAL A 3 -36.08 -10.86 2.81
N LYS A 4 -37.15 -11.65 2.93
CA LYS A 4 -37.32 -12.59 4.02
C LYS A 4 -36.32 -13.75 3.85
N MET A 5 -35.65 -14.16 4.93
CA MET A 5 -34.66 -15.22 4.94
C MET A 5 -35.19 -16.45 5.65
N SER A 6 -34.82 -17.63 5.21
CA SER A 6 -35.06 -18.92 5.85
C SER A 6 -33.73 -19.52 6.29
N LYS A 7 -33.70 -20.15 7.47
CA LYS A 7 -32.50 -20.81 8.03
C LYS A 7 -32.47 -22.27 7.63
N TYR A 8 -31.32 -22.74 7.18
CA TYR A 8 -31.12 -24.15 6.80
C TYR A 8 -29.89 -24.72 7.47
N ALA A 9 -29.98 -26.01 7.83
CA ALA A 9 -28.83 -26.86 8.15
C ALA A 9 -28.61 -27.84 7.00
N PHE A 10 -27.36 -28.03 6.64
CA PHE A 10 -26.92 -28.99 5.62
C PHE A 10 -26.00 -30.01 6.27
N MET A 11 -26.24 -31.29 6.04
CA MET A 11 -25.40 -32.38 6.55
C MET A 11 -24.85 -33.18 5.37
N VAL A 12 -23.53 -33.18 5.26
CA VAL A 12 -22.83 -33.73 4.10
C VAL A 12 -21.70 -34.66 4.54
N TYR A 13 -21.50 -35.76 3.80
CA TYR A 13 -20.39 -36.66 4.03
C TYR A 13 -19.05 -35.96 3.68
N HIS A 14 -18.04 -36.09 4.56
CA HIS A 14 -16.80 -35.32 4.44
C HIS A 14 -16.10 -35.42 3.09
N LYS A 15 -16.20 -36.56 2.38
CA LYS A 15 -15.56 -36.72 1.06
C LYS A 15 -16.29 -36.00 -0.07
N GLU A 16 -17.54 -35.62 0.12
CA GLU A 16 -18.36 -34.92 -0.86
C GLU A 16 -18.50 -33.44 -0.54
N TYR A 17 -17.90 -33.00 0.56
CA TYR A 17 -18.10 -31.66 1.08
C TYR A 17 -17.59 -30.55 0.15
N ASP A 18 -16.44 -30.74 -0.47
CA ASP A 18 -15.88 -29.73 -1.42
C ASP A 18 -16.78 -29.61 -2.66
N THR A 19 -17.35 -30.72 -3.14
CA THR A 19 -18.31 -30.73 -4.25
C THR A 19 -19.59 -30.01 -3.86
N PHE A 20 -20.08 -30.28 -2.64
CA PHE A 20 -21.25 -29.60 -2.08
C PHE A 20 -21.04 -28.06 -1.97
N LEU A 21 -19.92 -27.63 -1.43
CA LEU A 21 -19.61 -26.18 -1.36
C LEU A 21 -19.53 -25.54 -2.74
N SER A 22 -18.96 -26.24 -3.72
CA SER A 22 -18.94 -25.76 -5.11
C SER A 22 -20.36 -25.61 -5.67
N THR A 23 -21.25 -26.57 -5.39
CA THR A 23 -22.67 -26.48 -5.77
C THR A 23 -23.36 -25.28 -5.13
N LEU A 24 -23.17 -25.05 -3.82
CA LEU A 24 -23.74 -23.90 -3.12
C LEU A 24 -23.23 -22.57 -3.68
N ARG A 25 -21.93 -22.51 -4.02
CA ARG A 25 -21.32 -21.34 -4.65
C ARG A 25 -21.93 -21.05 -6.03
N ASP A 26 -22.09 -22.06 -6.87
CA ASP A 26 -22.64 -21.92 -8.21
C ASP A 26 -24.12 -21.49 -8.18
N LEU A 27 -24.88 -21.95 -7.19
CA LEU A 27 -26.23 -21.48 -6.94
C LEU A 27 -26.27 -20.04 -6.42
N GLY A 28 -25.27 -19.61 -5.66
CA GLY A 28 -25.09 -18.22 -5.19
C GLY A 28 -26.20 -17.69 -4.27
N VAL A 29 -26.98 -18.57 -3.64
CA VAL A 29 -28.19 -18.19 -2.85
C VAL A 29 -28.04 -18.38 -1.36
N VAL A 30 -27.01 -19.12 -0.89
CA VAL A 30 -26.79 -19.43 0.52
C VAL A 30 -25.82 -18.45 1.16
N HIS A 31 -26.23 -17.85 2.28
CA HIS A 31 -25.35 -17.05 3.15
C HIS A 31 -25.00 -17.88 4.38
N ILE A 32 -23.74 -18.28 4.50
CA ILE A 32 -23.26 -19.16 5.58
C ILE A 32 -23.28 -18.41 6.91
N LYS A 33 -23.75 -19.08 7.98
CA LYS A 33 -23.75 -18.53 9.33
C LYS A 33 -22.32 -18.55 9.88
N GLU A 34 -21.81 -17.40 10.30
CA GLU A 34 -20.48 -17.31 10.91
C GLU A 34 -20.54 -17.81 12.36
N THR A 35 -19.86 -18.93 12.64
CA THR A 35 -19.78 -19.53 13.96
C THR A 35 -18.39 -19.36 14.58
N ASN A 36 -17.35 -19.37 13.75
CA ASN A 36 -15.94 -19.25 14.17
C ASN A 36 -15.33 -17.92 13.69
N SER A 37 -14.41 -17.36 14.49
CA SER A 37 -13.73 -16.12 14.13
C SER A 37 -12.72 -16.35 13.01
N VAL A 38 -12.73 -15.49 11.98
CA VAL A 38 -11.71 -15.44 10.93
C VAL A 38 -10.32 -15.21 11.50
N MET A 39 -10.25 -14.52 12.67
CA MET A 39 -8.99 -14.19 13.34
C MET A 39 -8.23 -15.42 13.87
N ASP A 40 -8.90 -16.56 14.04
CA ASP A 40 -8.28 -17.78 14.58
C ASP A 40 -7.73 -18.69 13.47
N ASN A 41 -7.90 -18.32 12.19
CA ASN A 41 -7.44 -19.10 11.05
C ASN A 41 -6.36 -18.38 10.25
N GLU A 42 -5.13 -18.89 10.31
CA GLU A 42 -3.94 -18.32 9.65
C GLU A 42 -4.15 -18.17 8.13
N ARG A 43 -4.75 -19.19 7.49
CA ARG A 43 -5.02 -19.16 6.04
C ARG A 43 -5.97 -18.05 5.63
N LEU A 44 -7.03 -17.82 6.41
CA LEU A 44 -7.96 -16.72 6.15
C LEU A 44 -7.29 -15.34 6.36
N GLN A 45 -6.43 -15.23 7.37
CA GLN A 45 -5.66 -14.01 7.61
C GLN A 45 -4.70 -13.71 6.45
N GLU A 46 -4.00 -14.73 5.93
CA GLU A 46 -3.13 -14.58 4.75
C GLU A 46 -3.92 -14.06 3.54
N LEU A 47 -5.04 -14.70 3.21
CA LEU A 47 -5.90 -14.29 2.09
C LEU A 47 -6.40 -12.85 2.24
N LEU A 48 -6.79 -12.44 3.45
CA LEU A 48 -7.19 -11.07 3.73
C LEU A 48 -6.03 -10.08 3.56
N ALA A 49 -4.83 -10.45 3.99
CA ALA A 49 -3.62 -9.62 3.83
C ALA A 49 -3.26 -9.46 2.34
N GLU A 50 -3.25 -10.57 1.58
CA GLU A 50 -3.02 -10.56 0.13
C GLU A 50 -4.02 -9.64 -0.60
N ARG A 51 -5.31 -9.77 -0.30
CA ARG A 51 -6.36 -8.92 -0.87
C ARG A 51 -6.22 -7.46 -0.48
N LYS A 52 -5.84 -7.16 0.77
CA LYS A 52 -5.59 -5.78 1.21
C LYS A 52 -4.47 -5.14 0.41
N GLN A 53 -3.37 -5.87 0.13
CA GLN A 53 -2.28 -5.39 -0.71
C GLN A 53 -2.78 -5.05 -2.11
N ILE A 54 -3.49 -5.98 -2.77
CA ILE A 54 -4.03 -5.78 -4.12
C ILE A 54 -4.96 -4.56 -4.18
N ASN A 55 -5.88 -4.44 -3.22
CA ASN A 55 -6.80 -3.31 -3.16
C ASN A 55 -6.07 -1.96 -2.96
N THR A 56 -4.96 -1.97 -2.22
CA THR A 56 -4.10 -0.78 -2.05
C THR A 56 -3.44 -0.40 -3.37
N LEU A 57 -2.91 -1.38 -4.12
CA LEU A 57 -2.31 -1.16 -5.44
C LEU A 57 -3.35 -0.69 -6.47
N MET A 58 -4.54 -1.27 -6.48
CA MET A 58 -5.62 -0.82 -7.38
C MET A 58 -6.04 0.63 -7.12
N ARG A 59 -6.11 1.04 -5.84
CA ARG A 59 -6.36 2.45 -5.49
C ARG A 59 -5.24 3.35 -5.97
N TYR A 60 -4.00 2.93 -5.79
CA TYR A 60 -2.84 3.65 -6.28
C TYR A 60 -2.89 3.83 -7.81
N PHE A 61 -3.18 2.77 -8.56
CA PHE A 61 -3.33 2.81 -10.02
C PHE A 61 -4.47 3.75 -10.47
N LYS A 62 -5.61 3.73 -9.78
CA LYS A 62 -6.70 4.70 -10.04
C LYS A 62 -6.24 6.14 -9.84
N ASN A 63 -5.45 6.40 -8.80
CA ASN A 63 -4.96 7.74 -8.49
C ASN A 63 -3.93 8.23 -9.52
N LEU A 64 -3.11 7.34 -10.09
CA LEU A 64 -2.16 7.70 -11.17
C LEU A 64 -2.87 8.27 -12.40
N HIS A 65 -4.09 7.82 -12.68
CA HIS A 65 -4.88 8.25 -13.83
C HIS A 65 -6.07 9.14 -13.46
N ALA A 66 -6.15 9.65 -12.23
CA ALA A 66 -7.29 10.45 -11.77
C ALA A 66 -7.53 11.73 -12.58
N ALA A 67 -6.48 12.25 -13.25
CA ALA A 67 -6.57 13.43 -14.12
C ALA A 67 -6.99 13.11 -15.57
N GLU A 68 -7.01 11.84 -15.95
CA GLU A 68 -7.29 11.39 -17.32
C GLU A 68 -8.73 10.90 -17.45
N LYS A 69 -9.54 11.50 -18.31
CA LYS A 69 -11.00 11.24 -18.40
C LYS A 69 -11.39 9.93 -19.08
N ASP A 70 -10.50 9.29 -19.89
CA ASP A 70 -10.86 8.12 -20.72
C ASP A 70 -9.72 7.09 -20.79
N VAL A 71 -9.26 6.58 -19.63
CA VAL A 71 -8.24 5.52 -19.63
C VAL A 71 -8.85 4.19 -20.04
N LYS A 72 -8.41 3.66 -21.17
CA LYS A 72 -8.77 2.31 -21.61
C LYS A 72 -7.80 1.30 -21.02
N PHE A 73 -8.23 0.60 -19.99
CA PHE A 73 -7.45 -0.51 -19.41
C PHE A 73 -7.39 -1.71 -20.35
N ALA A 74 -6.26 -2.38 -20.41
CA ALA A 74 -6.10 -3.62 -21.13
C ALA A 74 -7.05 -4.72 -20.57
N PRO A 75 -7.43 -5.72 -21.40
CA PRO A 75 -8.23 -6.84 -20.93
C PRO A 75 -7.50 -7.63 -19.84
N ALA A 76 -8.26 -8.19 -18.91
CA ALA A 76 -7.70 -9.03 -17.86
C ALA A 76 -7.02 -10.28 -18.47
N ARG A 77 -5.91 -10.70 -17.85
CA ARG A 77 -5.21 -11.94 -18.13
C ARG A 77 -5.49 -12.91 -16.98
N GLU A 78 -5.74 -14.15 -17.28
CA GLU A 78 -5.80 -15.19 -16.26
C GLU A 78 -4.41 -15.42 -15.68
N LEU A 79 -4.31 -15.39 -14.36
CA LEU A 79 -3.07 -15.63 -13.63
C LEU A 79 -3.28 -16.74 -12.61
N THR A 80 -2.28 -17.59 -12.46
CA THR A 80 -2.18 -18.45 -11.28
C THR A 80 -1.91 -17.61 -10.03
N LYS A 81 -2.16 -18.17 -8.85
CA LYS A 81 -1.91 -17.47 -7.58
C LYS A 81 -0.45 -16.99 -7.48
N GLU A 82 0.51 -17.83 -7.85
CA GLU A 82 1.93 -17.46 -7.81
C GLU A 82 2.28 -16.31 -8.75
N GLU A 83 1.72 -16.31 -9.96
CA GLU A 83 1.95 -15.24 -10.95
C GLU A 83 1.31 -13.93 -10.49
N GLY A 84 0.11 -13.99 -9.91
CA GLY A 84 -0.56 -12.83 -9.33
C GLY A 84 0.26 -12.20 -8.20
N LEU A 85 0.75 -12.99 -7.26
CA LEU A 85 1.62 -12.52 -6.18
C LEU A 85 2.96 -11.98 -6.70
N LYS A 86 3.55 -12.56 -7.75
CA LYS A 86 4.75 -12.02 -8.41
C LYS A 86 4.47 -10.66 -9.05
N LEU A 87 3.31 -10.50 -9.67
CA LEU A 87 2.89 -9.22 -10.25
C LEU A 87 2.76 -8.15 -9.16
N VAL A 88 2.09 -8.46 -8.05
CA VAL A 88 1.96 -7.57 -6.89
C VAL A 88 3.34 -7.12 -6.40
N ARG A 89 4.25 -8.06 -6.12
CA ARG A 89 5.60 -7.74 -5.66
C ARG A 89 6.37 -6.85 -6.63
N LYS A 90 6.26 -7.10 -7.92
CA LYS A 90 6.93 -6.28 -8.94
C LYS A 90 6.45 -4.82 -8.93
N ILE A 91 5.16 -4.59 -8.70
CA ILE A 91 4.60 -3.24 -8.60
C ILE A 91 5.08 -2.57 -7.30
N GLU A 92 5.08 -3.30 -6.18
CA GLU A 92 5.60 -2.80 -4.90
C GLU A 92 7.08 -2.43 -4.99
N GLU A 93 7.92 -3.25 -5.66
CA GLU A 93 9.33 -2.94 -5.91
C GLU A 93 9.51 -1.64 -6.70
N LEU A 94 8.65 -1.35 -7.66
CA LEU A 94 8.68 -0.08 -8.40
C LEU A 94 8.27 1.11 -7.51
N GLN A 95 7.29 0.93 -6.62
CA GLN A 95 6.90 1.96 -5.64
C GLN A 95 8.04 2.25 -4.66
N ASP A 96 8.68 1.22 -4.13
CA ASP A 96 9.83 1.36 -3.24
C ASP A 96 11.01 2.07 -3.94
N LYS A 97 11.24 1.72 -5.21
CA LYS A 97 12.27 2.35 -6.02
C LYS A 97 12.01 3.86 -6.21
N ILE A 98 10.77 4.27 -6.47
CA ILE A 98 10.41 5.70 -6.52
C ILE A 98 10.69 6.36 -5.17
N ALA A 99 10.26 5.77 -4.07
CA ALA A 99 10.46 6.34 -2.74
C ALA A 99 11.96 6.55 -2.44
N GLN A 100 12.81 5.57 -2.79
CA GLN A 100 14.27 5.68 -2.64
C GLN A 100 14.87 6.78 -3.54
N LEU A 101 14.41 6.89 -4.79
CA LEU A 101 14.87 7.91 -5.73
C LEU A 101 14.47 9.32 -5.24
N ILE A 102 13.25 9.50 -4.74
CA ILE A 102 12.78 10.78 -4.17
C ILE A 102 13.61 11.15 -2.94
N ALA A 103 13.86 10.22 -2.02
CA ALA A 103 14.72 10.48 -0.85
C ALA A 103 16.15 10.85 -1.27
N SER A 104 16.72 10.15 -2.27
CA SER A 104 18.02 10.50 -2.85
C SER A 104 18.04 11.88 -3.50
N LYS A 105 16.98 12.24 -4.25
CA LYS A 105 16.80 13.57 -4.85
C LYS A 105 16.78 14.66 -3.79
N GLN A 106 15.97 14.50 -2.74
CA GLN A 106 15.89 15.46 -1.63
C GLN A 106 17.24 15.65 -0.90
N SER A 107 18.02 14.58 -0.75
CA SER A 107 19.37 14.68 -0.19
C SER A 107 20.30 15.51 -1.08
N ILE A 108 20.26 15.30 -2.40
CA ILE A 108 21.07 16.06 -3.36
C ILE A 108 20.62 17.52 -3.39
N GLU A 109 19.33 17.82 -3.32
CA GLU A 109 18.78 19.18 -3.25
C GLU A 109 19.28 19.94 -2.00
N LYS A 110 19.34 19.27 -0.85
CA LYS A 110 19.92 19.83 0.38
C LYS A 110 21.41 20.13 0.22
N ASP A 111 22.17 19.18 -0.32
CA ASP A 111 23.60 19.35 -0.59
C ASP A 111 23.83 20.50 -1.59
N LEU A 112 22.97 20.59 -2.61
CA LEU A 112 23.03 21.64 -3.63
C LEU A 112 22.76 23.03 -3.03
N ALA A 113 21.66 23.16 -2.28
CA ALA A 113 21.31 24.43 -1.60
C ALA A 113 22.41 24.88 -0.65
N TYR A 114 23.02 23.94 0.08
CA TYR A 114 24.14 24.24 0.95
C TYR A 114 25.39 24.67 0.16
N MET A 115 25.73 24.00 -0.94
CA MET A 115 26.87 24.33 -1.78
C MET A 115 26.70 25.65 -2.54
N GLU A 116 25.46 26.02 -2.86
CA GLU A 116 25.18 27.30 -3.53
C GLU A 116 25.58 28.55 -2.67
N ILE A 117 25.50 28.38 -1.34
CA ILE A 117 25.96 29.43 -0.40
C ILE A 117 27.48 29.66 -0.54
N TRP A 118 28.24 28.59 -0.78
CA TRP A 118 29.71 28.67 -0.96
C TRP A 118 30.13 29.08 -2.35
N GLY A 119 29.19 29.13 -3.31
CA GLY A 119 29.49 29.46 -4.69
C GLY A 119 30.17 28.31 -5.47
N GLU A 120 30.54 28.60 -6.70
CA GLU A 120 31.16 27.63 -7.59
C GLU A 120 32.66 27.56 -7.39
N PHE A 121 33.16 26.40 -6.93
CA PHE A 121 34.59 26.15 -6.79
C PHE A 121 34.94 24.72 -7.23
N SER A 122 36.21 24.49 -7.53
CA SER A 122 36.71 23.20 -7.97
C SER A 122 37.53 22.54 -6.89
N TYR A 123 37.09 21.36 -6.43
CA TYR A 123 37.89 20.47 -5.56
C TYR A 123 39.24 20.09 -6.17
N GLN A 124 39.37 20.09 -7.51
CA GLN A 124 40.66 19.86 -8.18
C GLN A 124 41.62 21.00 -7.87
N ASN A 125 41.15 22.25 -7.82
CA ASN A 125 41.99 23.41 -7.48
C ASN A 125 42.40 23.36 -6.01
N ILE A 126 41.51 23.00 -5.11
CA ILE A 126 41.82 22.77 -3.68
C ILE A 126 42.91 21.69 -3.55
N ASN A 127 42.77 20.58 -4.27
CA ASN A 127 43.79 19.51 -4.25
C ASN A 127 45.14 19.97 -4.88
N ARG A 128 45.12 20.85 -5.85
CA ARG A 128 46.37 21.45 -6.38
C ARG A 128 47.06 22.31 -5.33
N LEU A 129 46.33 23.17 -4.61
CA LEU A 129 46.84 23.94 -3.51
C LEU A 129 47.44 23.06 -2.41
N LYS A 130 46.75 21.97 -2.07
CA LYS A 130 47.25 21.01 -1.09
C LYS A 130 48.58 20.36 -1.53
N ARG A 131 48.69 19.96 -2.81
CA ARG A 131 49.95 19.46 -3.36
C ARG A 131 51.09 20.50 -3.37
N ALA A 132 50.72 21.76 -3.39
CA ALA A 132 51.69 22.88 -3.30
C ALA A 132 52.03 23.24 -1.85
N GLY A 133 51.57 22.48 -0.84
CA GLY A 133 51.82 22.68 0.58
C GLY A 133 50.93 23.71 1.25
N TYR A 134 49.72 23.94 0.69
CA TYR A 134 48.73 24.82 1.29
C TYR A 134 47.43 24.06 1.65
N ASP A 135 46.91 24.32 2.85
CA ASP A 135 45.61 23.83 3.27
C ASP A 135 44.54 24.89 3.06
N VAL A 136 43.43 24.49 2.45
CA VAL A 136 42.20 25.29 2.33
C VAL A 136 41.20 24.79 3.31
N THR A 137 40.83 25.59 4.31
CA THR A 137 39.87 25.22 5.35
C THR A 137 38.63 26.10 5.25
N PHE A 138 37.48 25.49 5.31
CA PHE A 138 36.16 26.14 5.28
C PHE A 138 35.73 26.47 6.70
N PHE A 139 35.15 27.64 6.91
CA PHE A 139 34.67 28.11 8.21
C PHE A 139 33.32 28.82 8.08
N THR A 140 32.53 28.70 9.15
CA THR A 140 31.29 29.45 9.34
C THR A 140 31.27 30.05 10.75
N CYS A 141 30.82 31.31 10.86
CA CYS A 141 30.60 31.95 12.15
C CYS A 141 29.41 32.91 12.10
N PRO A 142 28.78 33.25 13.23
CA PRO A 142 27.86 34.39 13.28
C PRO A 142 28.53 35.65 12.74
N THR A 143 27.81 36.43 11.89
CA THR A 143 28.42 37.63 11.25
C THR A 143 28.99 38.64 12.25
N ALA A 144 28.38 38.72 13.43
CA ALA A 144 28.89 39.60 14.51
C ALA A 144 30.23 39.14 15.11
N LYS A 145 30.65 37.88 14.90
CA LYS A 145 31.90 37.29 15.40
C LYS A 145 33.01 37.28 14.34
N TYR A 146 32.73 37.70 13.11
CA TYR A 146 33.74 37.70 12.06
C TYR A 146 34.72 38.87 12.27
N GLU A 147 36.00 38.55 12.38
CA GLU A 147 37.08 39.52 12.58
C GLU A 147 37.88 39.74 11.29
N PRO A 148 37.92 40.95 10.76
CA PRO A 148 38.70 41.26 9.54
C PRO A 148 40.18 40.95 9.64
N GLU A 149 40.74 40.91 10.86
CA GLU A 149 42.15 40.59 11.13
C GLU A 149 42.52 39.16 10.70
N TRP A 150 41.55 38.22 10.62
CA TRP A 150 41.79 36.87 10.12
C TRP A 150 42.24 36.87 8.65
N GLY A 151 41.90 37.92 7.89
CA GLY A 151 42.40 38.13 6.52
C GLY A 151 43.92 38.29 6.49
N VAL A 152 44.49 38.97 7.48
CA VAL A 152 45.95 39.18 7.58
C VAL A 152 46.65 37.98 8.21
N LEU A 153 46.05 37.40 9.26
CA LEU A 153 46.68 36.33 10.03
C LEU A 153 46.65 34.98 9.32
N TYR A 154 45.53 34.63 8.68
CA TYR A 154 45.26 33.30 8.11
C TYR A 154 44.88 33.33 6.63
N ASN A 155 45.06 34.46 5.92
CA ASN A 155 44.55 34.67 4.56
C ASN A 155 43.07 34.29 4.45
N ALA A 156 42.23 34.71 5.40
CA ALA A 156 40.80 34.46 5.36
C ALA A 156 40.16 35.26 4.21
N ILE A 157 39.39 34.55 3.39
CA ILE A 157 38.66 35.10 2.25
C ILE A 157 37.18 34.94 2.51
N LEU A 158 36.48 36.07 2.63
CA LEU A 158 35.02 36.07 2.75
C LEU A 158 34.39 35.55 1.44
N ILE A 159 33.54 34.57 1.55
CA ILE A 159 32.80 34.00 0.43
C ILE A 159 31.39 34.58 0.35
N ASN A 160 30.64 34.50 1.47
CA ASN A 160 29.25 34.95 1.50
C ASN A 160 28.80 35.30 2.92
N ASN A 161 27.74 36.13 3.00
CA ASN A 161 26.98 36.37 4.22
C ASN A 161 25.54 35.97 3.96
N PHE A 162 25.06 34.94 4.67
CA PHE A 162 23.71 34.41 4.50
C PHE A 162 23.05 34.17 5.85
N GLN A 163 21.86 34.68 6.08
CA GLN A 163 21.07 34.51 7.31
C GLN A 163 21.87 34.77 8.62
N SER A 164 22.62 35.91 8.66
CA SER A 164 23.45 36.30 9.80
C SER A 164 24.63 35.35 10.08
N VAL A 165 24.99 34.49 9.15
CA VAL A 165 26.17 33.61 9.20
C VAL A 165 27.13 34.05 8.10
N THR A 166 28.39 34.18 8.45
CA THR A 166 29.51 34.47 7.56
C THR A 166 30.16 33.16 7.13
N TYR A 167 30.33 33.00 5.83
CA TYR A 167 30.99 31.88 5.17
C TYR A 167 32.32 32.33 4.60
N PHE A 168 33.41 31.73 5.04
CA PHE A 168 34.76 32.13 4.60
C PHE A 168 35.68 30.90 4.51
N ILE A 169 36.77 31.05 3.81
CA ILE A 169 37.85 30.08 3.73
C ILE A 169 39.16 30.70 4.22
N THR A 170 40.05 29.86 4.73
CA THR A 170 41.43 30.25 4.98
C THR A 170 42.37 29.47 4.07
N ILE A 171 43.46 30.09 3.64
CA ILE A 171 44.53 29.48 2.84
C ILE A 171 45.85 29.64 3.60
N THR A 172 46.27 28.56 4.28
CA THR A 172 47.46 28.58 5.13
C THR A 172 48.46 27.52 4.66
N LYS A 173 49.74 27.67 5.07
CA LYS A 173 50.70 26.58 4.87
C LYS A 173 50.32 25.34 5.62
N GLU A 174 50.59 24.17 5.06
CA GLU A 174 50.32 22.86 5.73
C GLU A 174 50.90 22.83 7.13
N GLY A 175 50.10 22.36 8.11
CA GLY A 175 50.48 22.28 9.51
C GLY A 175 50.36 23.61 10.32
N THR A 176 49.84 24.71 9.71
CA THR A 176 49.57 25.94 10.46
C THR A 176 48.42 25.75 11.42
N LEU A 177 48.62 26.04 12.70
CA LEU A 177 47.52 26.04 13.69
C LEU A 177 46.68 27.30 13.47
N ILE A 178 45.40 27.06 13.21
CA ILE A 178 44.38 28.10 13.01
C ILE A 178 43.56 28.20 14.28
N ASP A 179 43.71 29.28 15.03
CA ASP A 179 42.94 29.59 16.24
C ASP A 179 41.88 30.65 15.91
N ILE A 180 40.70 30.20 15.51
CA ILE A 180 39.56 31.03 15.12
C ILE A 180 38.32 30.50 15.82
N ASP A 181 37.55 31.40 16.49
CA ASP A 181 36.23 31.05 17.06
C ASP A 181 35.17 30.88 15.97
N ALA A 182 35.32 29.86 15.13
CA ALA A 182 34.44 29.54 14.03
C ALA A 182 34.30 28.01 13.85
N GLU A 183 33.14 27.61 13.35
CA GLU A 183 32.87 26.20 13.10
C GLU A 183 33.47 25.76 11.75
N ARG A 184 33.99 24.52 11.70
CA ARG A 184 34.43 23.87 10.47
C ARG A 184 33.28 23.04 9.90
N PRO A 185 32.57 23.51 8.88
CA PRO A 185 31.44 22.80 8.33
C PRO A 185 31.87 21.53 7.60
N LYS A 186 30.99 20.52 7.61
CA LYS A 186 31.19 19.33 6.80
C LYS A 186 30.76 19.63 5.37
N MET A 187 31.71 19.74 4.46
CA MET A 187 31.44 20.01 3.06
C MET A 187 30.97 18.76 2.31
N PRO A 188 30.01 18.89 1.38
CA PRO A 188 29.68 17.82 0.45
C PRO A 188 30.90 17.36 -0.36
N VAL A 189 31.00 16.07 -0.63
CA VAL A 189 32.17 15.48 -1.34
C VAL A 189 32.23 15.92 -2.81
N GLN A 190 31.12 16.47 -3.35
CA GLN A 190 30.98 16.80 -4.76
C GLN A 190 30.66 18.28 -4.94
N GLY A 191 31.30 18.92 -5.94
CA GLY A 191 31.02 20.29 -6.31
C GLY A 191 29.68 20.51 -7.04
N LEU A 192 29.23 21.75 -7.16
CA LEU A 192 27.95 22.17 -7.71
C LEU A 192 27.60 21.54 -9.06
N ALA A 193 28.53 21.56 -10.02
CA ALA A 193 28.29 20.99 -11.35
C ALA A 193 27.93 19.48 -11.30
N LYS A 194 28.62 18.72 -10.43
CA LYS A 194 28.34 17.29 -10.25
C LYS A 194 27.02 17.07 -9.52
N LEU A 195 26.70 17.88 -8.51
CA LEU A 195 25.43 17.79 -7.78
C LEU A 195 24.25 18.10 -8.71
N ARG A 196 24.34 19.14 -9.55
CA ARG A 196 23.33 19.46 -10.56
C ARG A 196 23.13 18.32 -11.55
N ALA A 197 24.21 17.78 -12.12
CA ALA A 197 24.12 16.63 -13.04
C ALA A 197 23.47 15.39 -12.36
N ARG A 198 23.78 15.12 -11.10
CA ARG A 198 23.14 14.05 -10.33
C ARG A 198 21.67 14.32 -10.07
N LEU A 199 21.29 15.58 -9.78
CA LEU A 199 19.90 15.98 -9.59
C LEU A 199 19.09 15.74 -10.87
N ASP A 200 19.62 16.17 -12.01
CA ASP A 200 19.00 15.96 -13.33
C ASP A 200 18.84 14.47 -13.64
N GLN A 201 19.87 13.67 -13.35
CA GLN A 201 19.79 12.23 -13.54
C GLN A 201 18.73 11.59 -12.64
N ARG A 202 18.68 11.95 -11.35
CA ARG A 202 17.65 11.42 -10.43
C ARG A 202 16.25 11.83 -10.85
N THR A 203 16.08 13.05 -11.35
CA THR A 203 14.78 13.51 -11.87
C THR A 203 14.33 12.68 -13.07
N LYS A 204 15.24 12.36 -13.99
CA LYS A 204 14.97 11.45 -15.13
C LYS A 204 14.67 10.03 -14.66
N ASP A 205 15.43 9.51 -13.71
CA ASP A 205 15.22 8.16 -13.16
C ASP A 205 13.82 8.05 -12.53
N ILE A 206 13.38 9.06 -11.78
CA ILE A 206 12.03 9.14 -11.19
C ILE A 206 10.99 9.11 -12.30
N GLN A 207 11.13 9.99 -13.31
CA GLN A 207 10.18 10.07 -14.43
C GLN A 207 10.05 8.72 -15.15
N ASN A 208 11.15 8.04 -15.41
CA ASN A 208 11.13 6.73 -16.07
C ASN A 208 10.35 5.68 -15.26
N VAL A 209 10.51 5.66 -13.94
CA VAL A 209 9.79 4.70 -13.09
C VAL A 209 8.32 5.09 -12.93
N GLU A 210 7.99 6.38 -12.87
CA GLU A 210 6.61 6.87 -12.89
C GLU A 210 5.89 6.49 -14.20
N ASP A 211 6.57 6.64 -15.35
CA ASP A 211 6.01 6.26 -16.64
C ASP A 211 5.84 4.73 -16.75
N GLU A 212 6.78 3.94 -16.21
CA GLU A 212 6.62 2.49 -16.10
C GLU A 212 5.42 2.12 -15.24
N LEU A 213 5.22 2.76 -14.08
CA LEU A 213 4.05 2.52 -13.22
C LEU A 213 2.73 2.92 -13.88
N LYS A 214 2.69 4.03 -14.62
CA LYS A 214 1.51 4.42 -15.40
C LYS A 214 1.19 3.39 -16.48
N HIS A 215 2.20 2.94 -17.21
CA HIS A 215 2.03 1.90 -18.22
C HIS A 215 1.49 0.60 -17.60
N ARG A 216 2.09 0.17 -16.47
CA ARG A 216 1.60 -0.98 -15.70
C ARG A 216 0.18 -0.80 -15.19
N ALA A 217 -0.19 0.39 -14.75
CA ALA A 217 -1.55 0.66 -14.31
C ALA A 217 -2.57 0.41 -15.42
N VAL A 218 -2.24 0.77 -16.67
CA VAL A 218 -3.11 0.50 -17.82
C VAL A 218 -3.16 -0.98 -18.17
N GLU A 219 -2.02 -1.67 -18.15
CA GLU A 219 -1.93 -3.09 -18.55
C GLU A 219 -2.48 -4.05 -17.50
N ASP A 220 -2.19 -3.80 -16.22
CA ASP A 220 -2.36 -4.80 -15.17
C ASP A 220 -3.59 -4.54 -14.26
N TYR A 221 -4.26 -3.38 -14.38
CA TYR A 221 -5.39 -3.02 -13.51
C TYR A 221 -6.51 -4.06 -13.52
N LYS A 222 -7.02 -4.44 -14.71
CA LYS A 222 -8.09 -5.43 -14.82
C LYS A 222 -7.63 -6.84 -14.43
N THR A 223 -6.37 -7.14 -14.66
CA THR A 223 -5.76 -8.40 -14.23
C THR A 223 -5.72 -8.51 -12.71
N LEU A 224 -5.35 -7.42 -12.00
CA LEU A 224 -5.41 -7.36 -10.55
C LEU A 224 -6.85 -7.42 -10.02
N GLU A 225 -7.80 -6.79 -10.70
CA GLU A 225 -9.22 -6.85 -10.34
C GLU A 225 -9.77 -8.28 -10.43
N GLU A 226 -9.41 -9.03 -11.48
CA GLU A 226 -9.79 -10.44 -11.63
C GLU A 226 -9.06 -11.33 -10.61
N PHE A 227 -7.80 -11.05 -10.33
CA PHE A 227 -7.03 -11.76 -9.32
C PHE A 227 -7.61 -11.55 -7.91
N ASP A 228 -8.05 -10.32 -7.55
CA ASP A 228 -8.75 -10.08 -6.27
C ASP A 228 -10.06 -10.86 -6.17
N LYS A 229 -10.82 -11.00 -7.28
CA LYS A 229 -12.03 -11.82 -7.30
C LYS A 229 -11.72 -13.29 -7.03
N ASN A 230 -10.68 -13.83 -7.67
CA ASN A 230 -10.26 -15.22 -7.46
C ASN A 230 -9.85 -15.47 -5.99
N LEU A 231 -9.11 -14.53 -5.38
CA LEU A 231 -8.78 -14.62 -3.95
C LEU A 231 -10.01 -14.45 -3.05
N GLN A 232 -10.99 -13.63 -3.45
CA GLN A 232 -12.26 -13.52 -2.73
C GLN A 232 -13.01 -14.84 -2.75
N ASP A 233 -13.05 -15.55 -3.89
CA ASP A 233 -13.70 -16.84 -4.02
C ASP A 233 -12.98 -17.89 -3.18
N GLU A 234 -11.63 -17.91 -3.19
CA GLU A 234 -10.82 -18.78 -2.32
C GLU A 234 -11.08 -18.48 -0.84
N PHE A 235 -11.17 -17.20 -0.47
CA PHE A 235 -11.48 -16.79 0.89
C PHE A 235 -12.87 -17.26 1.31
N ASN A 236 -13.89 -17.07 0.46
CA ASN A 236 -15.26 -17.49 0.75
C ASN A 236 -15.35 -19.00 0.95
N LEU A 237 -14.68 -19.78 0.09
CA LEU A 237 -14.61 -21.23 0.21
C LEU A 237 -13.91 -21.65 1.51
N SER A 238 -12.74 -21.08 1.80
CA SER A 238 -11.97 -21.38 3.01
C SER A 238 -12.74 -20.99 4.28
N ASN A 239 -13.43 -19.86 4.25
CA ASN A 239 -14.27 -19.42 5.37
C ASN A 239 -15.44 -20.38 5.58
N ALA A 240 -16.10 -20.86 4.52
CA ALA A 240 -17.15 -21.86 4.60
C ALA A 240 -16.66 -23.16 5.26
N LEU A 241 -15.44 -23.61 4.92
CA LEU A 241 -14.80 -24.78 5.55
C LEU A 241 -14.57 -24.59 7.05
N VAL A 242 -14.10 -23.40 7.46
CA VAL A 242 -13.85 -23.06 8.87
C VAL A 242 -15.16 -22.96 9.68
N GLN A 243 -16.23 -22.47 9.06
CA GLN A 243 -17.55 -22.33 9.70
C GLN A 243 -18.31 -23.66 9.83
N THR A 244 -17.72 -24.75 9.37
CA THR A 244 -18.37 -26.06 9.37
C THR A 244 -18.04 -26.84 10.63
N ASP A 245 -19.07 -27.26 11.35
CA ASP A 245 -18.93 -28.16 12.48
C ASP A 245 -18.76 -29.61 12.02
N ARG A 246 -17.74 -30.28 12.56
CA ARG A 246 -17.49 -31.70 12.30
C ARG A 246 -18.24 -32.57 13.29
N GLN A 247 -19.05 -33.50 12.78
CA GLN A 247 -19.91 -34.40 13.55
C GLN A 247 -19.56 -35.85 13.31
N ALA A 248 -19.99 -36.71 14.21
CA ALA A 248 -19.90 -38.19 14.08
C ALA A 248 -18.45 -38.66 13.76
N GLY A 249 -17.45 -38.23 14.54
CA GLY A 249 -16.07 -38.66 14.37
C GLY A 249 -15.44 -38.19 13.06
N ASP A 250 -15.66 -36.93 12.68
CA ASP A 250 -15.18 -36.27 11.45
C ASP A 250 -15.71 -36.88 10.12
N LYS A 251 -16.77 -37.67 10.17
CA LYS A 251 -17.35 -38.27 8.95
C LYS A 251 -18.46 -37.43 8.34
N LEU A 252 -19.13 -36.61 9.14
CA LEU A 252 -20.23 -35.74 8.72
C LEU A 252 -19.84 -34.28 8.96
N MET A 253 -20.17 -33.46 7.98
CA MET A 253 -19.96 -32.00 8.00
C MET A 253 -21.32 -31.33 8.14
N LEU A 254 -21.52 -30.56 9.20
CA LEU A 254 -22.71 -29.76 9.44
C LEU A 254 -22.43 -28.27 9.13
N LEU A 255 -23.24 -27.70 8.26
CA LEU A 255 -23.17 -26.31 7.87
C LEU A 255 -24.52 -25.63 8.07
N GLU A 256 -24.58 -24.50 8.75
CA GLU A 256 -25.77 -23.67 8.83
C GLU A 256 -25.68 -22.47 7.89
N GLY A 257 -26.80 -22.09 7.28
CA GLY A 257 -26.85 -20.97 6.38
C GLY A 257 -28.23 -20.34 6.22
N TRP A 258 -28.25 -19.13 5.66
CA TRP A 258 -29.44 -18.36 5.38
C TRP A 258 -29.71 -18.32 3.89
N VAL A 259 -30.96 -18.50 3.51
CA VAL A 259 -31.42 -18.53 2.11
C VAL A 259 -32.59 -17.57 1.96
N PRO A 260 -32.60 -16.70 0.92
CA PRO A 260 -33.81 -15.94 0.62
C PRO A 260 -35.00 -16.87 0.41
N THR A 261 -36.10 -16.64 1.13
CA THR A 261 -37.27 -17.52 1.09
C THR A 261 -37.79 -17.73 -0.34
N GLU A 262 -37.62 -16.74 -1.23
CA GLU A 262 -38.00 -16.82 -2.64
C GLU A 262 -37.13 -17.82 -3.42
N ASN A 263 -35.88 -18.10 -2.97
CA ASN A 263 -34.93 -18.99 -3.65
C ASN A 263 -34.90 -20.40 -3.01
N ALA A 264 -35.53 -20.57 -1.86
CA ALA A 264 -35.55 -21.84 -1.14
C ALA A 264 -36.04 -23.04 -1.98
N PRO A 265 -37.16 -22.96 -2.74
CA PRO A 265 -37.61 -24.09 -3.55
C PRO A 265 -36.61 -24.51 -4.64
N ALA A 266 -35.89 -23.57 -5.23
CA ALA A 266 -34.88 -23.85 -6.26
C ALA A 266 -33.65 -24.54 -5.67
N LEU A 267 -33.23 -24.09 -4.47
CA LEU A 267 -32.12 -24.70 -3.73
C LEU A 267 -32.49 -26.15 -3.29
N GLU A 268 -33.66 -26.32 -2.70
CA GLU A 268 -34.15 -27.64 -2.23
C GLU A 268 -34.19 -28.64 -3.38
N HIS A 269 -34.74 -28.22 -4.54
CA HIS A 269 -34.82 -29.08 -5.73
C HIS A 269 -33.43 -29.52 -6.22
N GLU A 270 -32.44 -28.61 -6.24
CA GLU A 270 -31.08 -28.94 -6.71
C GLU A 270 -30.36 -29.87 -5.70
N LEU A 271 -30.52 -29.61 -4.41
CA LEU A 271 -29.91 -30.44 -3.35
C LEU A 271 -30.52 -31.84 -3.31
N ASP A 272 -31.85 -31.97 -3.45
CA ASP A 272 -32.54 -33.26 -3.56
C ASP A 272 -32.05 -34.07 -4.77
N LYS A 273 -31.90 -33.41 -5.93
CA LYS A 273 -31.39 -34.03 -7.15
C LYS A 273 -29.98 -34.59 -6.99
N GLN A 274 -29.16 -33.95 -6.19
CA GLN A 274 -27.77 -34.36 -5.91
C GLN A 274 -27.68 -35.30 -4.69
N GLY A 275 -28.79 -35.53 -3.97
CA GLY A 275 -28.88 -36.44 -2.83
C GLY A 275 -28.28 -35.87 -1.53
N TYR A 276 -28.15 -34.56 -1.39
CA TYR A 276 -27.66 -33.93 -0.18
C TYR A 276 -28.77 -33.78 0.86
N PHE A 277 -28.43 -34.04 2.12
CA PHE A 277 -29.38 -33.85 3.22
C PHE A 277 -29.41 -32.39 3.67
N PHE A 278 -30.60 -31.82 3.76
CA PHE A 278 -30.85 -30.49 4.29
C PHE A 278 -32.13 -30.45 5.14
N GLN A 279 -32.16 -29.49 6.06
CA GLN A 279 -33.33 -29.28 6.92
C GLN A 279 -33.55 -27.80 7.13
N GLN A 280 -34.76 -27.31 6.92
CA GLN A 280 -35.13 -25.96 7.32
C GLN A 280 -35.25 -25.88 8.85
N LEU A 281 -34.56 -24.88 9.44
CA LEU A 281 -34.58 -24.65 10.88
C LEU A 281 -35.54 -23.49 11.24
N GLU A 282 -36.08 -23.54 12.46
CA GLU A 282 -36.77 -22.41 13.04
C GLU A 282 -35.74 -21.30 13.38
N ILE A 283 -36.17 -20.05 13.23
CA ILE A 283 -35.34 -18.88 13.57
C ILE A 283 -35.53 -18.61 15.06
N GLU A 284 -34.44 -18.67 15.81
CA GLU A 284 -34.45 -18.46 17.26
C GLU A 284 -34.31 -16.95 17.63
N ASP A 285 -34.83 -16.59 18.82
CA ASP A 285 -34.62 -15.26 19.39
C ASP A 285 -33.12 -15.07 19.72
N GLY A 286 -32.42 -14.31 18.88
CA GLY A 286 -30.95 -14.10 18.98
C GLY A 286 -30.18 -14.44 17.72
N ASP A 287 -30.82 -15.09 16.75
CA ASP A 287 -30.21 -15.33 15.45
C ASP A 287 -29.98 -14.00 14.70
N LYS A 288 -28.74 -13.76 14.26
CA LYS A 288 -28.40 -12.60 13.42
C LYS A 288 -28.80 -12.89 11.97
N VAL A 289 -30.04 -12.54 11.63
CA VAL A 289 -30.57 -12.74 10.28
C VAL A 289 -29.88 -11.75 9.31
N PRO A 290 -29.20 -12.21 8.24
CA PRO A 290 -28.59 -11.33 7.27
C PRO A 290 -29.65 -10.54 6.48
N ILE A 291 -29.38 -9.25 6.24
CA ILE A 291 -30.27 -8.36 5.52
C ILE A 291 -29.94 -8.37 4.04
N LYS A 292 -30.83 -8.90 3.19
CA LYS A 292 -30.76 -8.78 1.74
C LYS A 292 -31.75 -7.74 1.25
N LEU A 293 -31.26 -6.70 0.56
CA LEU A 293 -32.09 -5.64 -0.03
C LEU A 293 -32.44 -5.98 -1.48
N ARG A 294 -33.75 -5.94 -1.80
CA ARG A 294 -34.23 -6.01 -3.17
C ARG A 294 -34.52 -4.60 -3.64
N ASN A 295 -33.60 -4.01 -4.40
CA ASN A 295 -33.68 -2.65 -4.85
C ASN A 295 -34.04 -2.57 -6.35
N ASN A 296 -35.02 -1.70 -6.70
CA ASN A 296 -35.33 -1.32 -8.08
C ASN A 296 -34.18 -0.46 -8.64
N LYS A 297 -34.11 -0.29 -9.98
CA LYS A 297 -33.05 0.50 -10.64
C LYS A 297 -32.83 1.88 -10.02
N PHE A 298 -33.88 2.53 -9.52
CA PHE A 298 -33.81 3.83 -8.85
C PHE A 298 -33.26 3.73 -7.42
N SER A 299 -33.64 2.70 -6.67
CA SER A 299 -33.17 2.48 -5.30
C SER A 299 -31.71 2.02 -5.22
N LYS A 300 -31.15 1.44 -6.29
CA LYS A 300 -29.72 1.06 -6.38
C LYS A 300 -28.79 2.27 -6.27
N LEU A 301 -29.23 3.46 -6.69
CA LEU A 301 -28.46 4.70 -6.55
C LEU A 301 -28.22 5.09 -5.08
N TYR A 302 -29.15 4.71 -4.18
CA TYR A 302 -29.08 5.02 -2.74
C TYR A 302 -28.55 3.85 -1.89
N GLU A 303 -28.29 2.70 -2.48
CA GLU A 303 -27.81 1.50 -1.80
C GLU A 303 -26.49 1.72 -1.00
N PRO A 304 -25.49 2.48 -1.52
CA PRO A 304 -24.29 2.78 -0.75
C PRO A 304 -24.56 3.56 0.52
N ILE A 305 -25.51 4.50 0.47
CA ILE A 305 -25.92 5.32 1.61
C ILE A 305 -26.62 4.44 2.64
N THR A 306 -27.55 3.59 2.21
CA THR A 306 -28.29 2.68 3.09
C THR A 306 -27.36 1.67 3.79
N LYS A 307 -26.38 1.12 3.07
CA LYS A 307 -25.34 0.22 3.64
C LYS A 307 -24.46 0.95 4.67
N MET A 308 -24.10 2.19 4.40
CA MET A 308 -23.32 3.01 5.33
C MET A 308 -24.08 3.29 6.64
N PHE A 309 -25.37 3.58 6.57
CA PHE A 309 -26.22 3.78 7.77
C PHE A 309 -26.46 2.49 8.55
N LEU A 310 -26.66 1.36 7.87
CA LEU A 310 -26.81 0.05 8.52
C LEU A 310 -25.52 -0.40 9.22
N SER A 311 -24.35 -0.10 8.66
CA SER A 311 -23.05 -0.33 9.30
C SER A 311 -22.84 0.51 10.55
N LEU A 312 -23.37 1.75 10.59
CA LEU A 312 -23.25 2.65 11.75
C LEU A 312 -24.15 2.23 12.93
N ILE A 313 -25.27 1.55 12.69
CA ILE A 313 -26.17 1.06 13.76
C ILE A 313 -25.50 -0.03 14.60
N HIS A 314 -24.59 -0.82 14.02
CA HIS A 314 -23.83 -1.84 14.75
C HIS A 314 -22.64 -1.29 15.58
N ILE A 315 -22.26 -0.01 15.40
CA ILE A 315 -21.17 0.64 16.15
C ILE A 315 -21.68 1.34 17.43
N SER A 316 -23.01 1.52 17.58
CA SER A 316 -23.61 2.30 18.66
C SER A 316 -24.37 1.48 19.71
N GLU A 317 -23.89 0.28 20.09
CA GLU A 317 -24.34 -0.32 21.34
C GLU A 317 -23.56 0.33 22.51
N PRO A 318 -24.27 1.09 23.42
CA PRO A 318 -23.61 1.62 24.60
C PRO A 318 -23.27 0.48 25.55
N THR A 319 -21.97 0.31 25.82
CA THR A 319 -21.49 -0.48 26.95
C THR A 319 -22.19 0.01 28.21
N ARG A 320 -23.19 -0.72 28.69
CA ARG A 320 -23.73 -0.52 30.06
C ARG A 320 -22.73 -1.12 31.04
N LEU A 321 -22.17 -0.26 31.87
CA LEU A 321 -21.49 -0.53 33.14
C LEU A 321 -22.36 -1.38 34.05
#